data_12d8d00adc461ba9ba9d07d7c9ff4b08
#
_entry.id   12d8d00adc461ba9ba9d07d7c9ff4b08
#
_cell.length_a   1.000
_cell.length_b   1.000
_cell.length_c   1.000
_cell.angle_alpha   90.00
_cell.angle_beta   90.00
_cell.angle_gamma   90.00
#
_symmetry.space_group_name_H-M   'P 1'
#
loop_
_entity.id
_entity.type
_entity.pdbx_description
1 polymer ?
#
loop_
_entity_poly.entity_id
_entity_poly.type
_entity_poly.pdbx_seq_one_letter_code
_entity_poly.pdbx_strand_id
1 'polypeptide(L)'
;MGKKIKPDLIRLGINKPWKARWFFKKESRYFLEEDCLIREVINKSLKRAGIDSIDIERTREDIKVLIKSNKPGLIIGRKGQGIESLRAKMMKGIKALRKEKDINKDFSLKIDVIELRRTELSANVISDQIAYDIEKRVPFRVVMKRTIRNIDQNREVKGAKLQVAGRLNGADIARTESMSIGNMPLSTLRADIDYGQSTASTTYGAVGIKVWLYKGEVFEKED
;
A
#
# COMPACT_ATOMS: atom_id res chain seq x y z
N MET A 1 -22.83 0.57 13.86
CA MET A 1 -21.38 0.36 14.14
C MET A 1 -20.61 1.60 13.74
N GLY A 2 -19.79 2.16 14.65
CA GLY A 2 -18.96 3.34 14.36
C GLY A 2 -17.91 3.04 13.30
N LYS A 3 -17.73 3.96 12.35
CA LYS A 3 -16.64 3.90 11.37
C LYS A 3 -15.33 4.31 12.06
N LYS A 4 -14.38 3.40 12.18
CA LYS A 4 -13.04 3.71 12.72
C LYS A 4 -12.18 4.33 11.63
N ILE A 5 -11.43 5.37 11.97
CA ILE A 5 -10.43 5.99 11.09
C ILE A 5 -9.30 4.98 10.81
N LYS A 6 -8.66 5.11 9.65
CA LYS A 6 -7.46 4.32 9.33
C LYS A 6 -6.36 4.61 10.34
N PRO A 7 -5.72 3.58 10.91
CA PRO A 7 -4.69 3.76 11.95
C PRO A 7 -3.51 4.63 11.50
N ASP A 8 -3.15 4.54 10.21
CA ASP A 8 -2.06 5.32 9.63
C ASP A 8 -2.33 6.83 9.67
N LEU A 9 -3.61 7.25 9.44
CA LEU A 9 -3.97 8.68 9.41
C LEU A 9 -3.82 9.35 10.78
N ILE A 10 -4.15 8.64 11.86
CA ILE A 10 -4.04 9.17 13.22
C ILE A 10 -2.56 9.37 13.62
N ARG A 11 -1.65 8.60 13.00
CA ARG A 11 -0.22 8.56 13.32
C ARG A 11 0.65 9.37 12.37
N LEU A 12 0.05 10.01 11.35
CA LEU A 12 0.76 10.91 10.44
C LEU A 12 1.33 12.11 11.20
N GLY A 13 2.62 12.38 10.99
CA GLY A 13 3.32 13.47 11.68
C GLY A 13 3.77 13.14 13.10
N ILE A 14 3.36 11.99 13.67
CA ILE A 14 3.81 11.49 14.97
C ILE A 14 4.85 10.37 14.74
N ASN A 15 4.38 9.19 14.28
CA ASN A 15 5.24 8.02 14.07
C ASN A 15 5.46 7.73 12.57
N LYS A 16 4.55 8.21 11.70
CA LYS A 16 4.61 7.93 10.27
C LYS A 16 4.84 9.21 9.46
N PRO A 17 5.83 9.25 8.58
CA PRO A 17 6.05 10.36 7.67
C PRO A 17 4.99 10.38 6.55
N TRP A 18 4.89 11.53 5.89
CA TRP A 18 4.08 11.67 4.69
C TRP A 18 4.67 10.86 3.52
N LYS A 19 3.81 10.23 2.73
CA LYS A 19 4.20 9.49 1.52
C LYS A 19 4.46 10.39 0.31
N ALA A 20 4.15 11.68 0.42
CA ALA A 20 4.51 12.72 -0.54
C ALA A 20 5.33 13.77 0.19
N ARG A 21 6.56 14.04 -0.28
CA ARG A 21 7.52 14.96 0.33
C ARG A 21 7.81 16.09 -0.62
N TRP A 22 6.98 17.13 -0.58
CA TRP A 22 7.16 18.35 -1.33
C TRP A 22 6.30 19.48 -0.75
N PHE A 23 6.70 20.71 -0.98
CA PHE A 23 5.95 21.85 -0.53
C PHE A 23 6.04 23.01 -1.53
N PHE A 24 4.91 23.31 -2.21
CA PHE A 24 4.80 24.42 -3.16
C PHE A 24 3.45 25.10 -2.97
N LYS A 25 3.45 26.37 -2.55
CA LYS A 25 2.21 27.10 -2.23
C LYS A 25 1.28 27.31 -3.44
N LYS A 26 1.84 27.66 -4.60
CA LYS A 26 1.04 28.08 -5.79
C LYS A 26 0.64 26.94 -6.72
N GLU A 27 1.41 25.86 -6.77
CA GLU A 27 1.28 24.77 -7.75
C GLU A 27 0.80 23.45 -7.12
N SER A 28 0.43 23.46 -5.82
CA SER A 28 0.08 22.28 -5.04
C SER A 28 -1.04 21.44 -5.66
N ARG A 29 -2.05 22.08 -6.27
CA ARG A 29 -3.16 21.38 -6.92
C ARG A 29 -2.69 20.51 -8.09
N TYR A 30 -1.85 21.07 -8.96
CA TYR A 30 -1.35 20.34 -10.13
C TYR A 30 -0.43 19.18 -9.74
N PHE A 31 0.45 19.40 -8.77
CA PHE A 31 1.32 18.33 -8.28
C PHE A 31 0.56 17.19 -7.61
N LEU A 32 -0.52 17.50 -6.91
CA LEU A 32 -1.40 16.48 -6.31
C LEU A 32 -2.05 15.61 -7.36
N GLU A 33 -2.55 16.20 -8.46
CA GLU A 33 -3.16 15.47 -9.58
C GLU A 33 -2.12 14.58 -10.28
N GLU A 34 -0.90 15.08 -10.51
CA GLU A 34 0.19 14.28 -11.06
C GLU A 34 0.56 13.11 -10.13
N ASP A 35 0.61 13.33 -8.81
CA ASP A 35 0.89 12.28 -7.84
C ASP A 35 -0.20 11.20 -7.82
N CYS A 36 -1.47 11.60 -7.92
CA CYS A 36 -2.58 10.65 -8.05
C CYS A 36 -2.43 9.81 -9.32
N LEU A 37 -2.12 10.43 -10.46
CA LEU A 37 -1.88 9.72 -11.72
C LEU A 37 -0.70 8.75 -11.62
N ILE A 38 0.42 9.16 -11.03
CA ILE A 38 1.59 8.29 -10.84
C ILE A 38 1.19 7.05 -10.03
N ARG A 39 0.50 7.23 -8.89
CA ARG A 39 0.03 6.13 -8.04
C ARG A 39 -0.94 5.21 -8.79
N GLU A 40 -1.85 5.77 -9.58
CA GLU A 40 -2.81 5.00 -10.36
C GLU A 40 -2.12 4.14 -11.42
N VAL A 41 -1.16 4.70 -12.18
CA VAL A 41 -0.38 3.99 -13.21
C VAL A 41 0.41 2.85 -12.58
N ILE A 42 1.05 3.08 -11.42
CA ILE A 42 1.79 2.06 -10.69
C ILE A 42 0.86 0.93 -10.25
N ASN A 43 -0.24 1.26 -9.57
CA ASN A 43 -1.18 0.27 -9.06
C ASN A 43 -1.84 -0.56 -10.18
N LYS A 44 -2.15 0.05 -11.33
CA LYS A 44 -2.70 -0.66 -12.49
C LYS A 44 -1.68 -1.57 -13.16
N SER A 45 -0.42 -1.12 -13.28
CA SER A 45 0.64 -1.88 -13.98
C SER A 45 1.23 -3.00 -13.12
N LEU A 46 1.28 -2.84 -11.81
CA LEU A 46 2.05 -3.69 -10.90
C LEU A 46 1.19 -4.43 -9.85
N LYS A 47 -0.04 -4.80 -10.18
CA LYS A 47 -0.97 -5.49 -9.26
C LYS A 47 -0.41 -6.73 -8.54
N ARG A 48 0.63 -7.39 -9.10
CA ARG A 48 1.21 -8.63 -8.56
C ARG A 48 2.59 -8.46 -7.93
N ALA A 49 3.12 -7.26 -7.94
CA ALA A 49 4.46 -6.97 -7.45
C ALA A 49 4.56 -6.93 -5.90
N GLY A 50 3.43 -6.92 -5.20
CA GLY A 50 3.42 -6.80 -3.73
C GLY A 50 4.02 -5.47 -3.29
N ILE A 51 3.36 -4.37 -3.63
CA ILE A 51 3.78 -3.01 -3.29
C ILE A 51 3.40 -2.72 -1.85
N ASP A 52 4.36 -2.27 -1.06
CA ASP A 52 4.14 -1.79 0.30
C ASP A 52 3.78 -0.30 0.31
N SER A 53 4.68 0.53 -0.19
CA SER A 53 4.47 1.97 -0.25
C SER A 53 5.02 2.55 -1.55
N ILE A 54 4.43 3.69 -1.93
CA ILE A 54 4.88 4.53 -3.04
C ILE A 54 5.12 5.90 -2.45
N ASP A 55 6.40 6.24 -2.28
CA ASP A 55 6.81 7.53 -1.75
C ASP A 55 7.25 8.44 -2.90
N ILE A 56 6.77 9.67 -2.93
CA ILE A 56 7.04 10.63 -4.01
C ILE A 56 7.75 11.84 -3.43
N GLU A 57 8.97 12.06 -3.87
CA GLU A 57 9.76 13.24 -3.53
C GLU A 57 9.83 14.15 -4.75
N ARG A 58 9.55 15.43 -4.57
CA ARG A 58 9.58 16.41 -5.66
C ARG A 58 10.42 17.62 -5.31
N THR A 59 11.19 18.02 -6.28
CA THR A 59 11.74 19.36 -6.38
C THR A 59 11.02 20.12 -7.51
N ARG A 60 11.48 21.29 -7.93
CA ARG A 60 10.85 22.03 -9.03
C ARG A 60 10.92 21.30 -10.37
N GLU A 61 12.02 20.60 -10.61
CA GLU A 61 12.35 19.99 -11.91
C GLU A 61 12.41 18.47 -11.84
N ASP A 62 12.68 17.92 -10.67
CA ASP A 62 12.85 16.48 -10.49
C ASP A 62 11.67 15.86 -9.75
N ILE A 63 11.21 14.73 -10.25
CA ILE A 63 10.23 13.85 -9.59
C ILE A 63 10.93 12.52 -9.31
N LYS A 64 11.07 12.17 -8.04
CA LYS A 64 11.64 10.91 -7.60
C LYS A 64 10.54 10.05 -6.99
N VAL A 65 10.34 8.87 -7.57
CA VAL A 65 9.33 7.90 -7.11
C VAL A 65 10.05 6.71 -6.51
N LEU A 66 9.87 6.52 -5.21
CA LEU A 66 10.42 5.39 -4.45
C LEU A 66 9.33 4.33 -4.30
N ILE A 67 9.54 3.14 -4.84
CA ILE A 67 8.60 2.02 -4.76
C ILE A 67 9.19 0.96 -3.84
N LYS A 68 8.58 0.75 -2.66
CA LYS A 68 8.93 -0.37 -1.79
C LYS A 68 8.11 -1.59 -2.17
N SER A 69 8.78 -2.71 -2.46
CA SER A 69 8.14 -3.91 -2.95
C SER A 69 8.79 -5.18 -2.40
N ASN A 70 7.97 -6.21 -2.23
CA ASN A 70 8.43 -7.55 -1.86
C ASN A 70 9.06 -8.31 -3.04
N LYS A 71 8.71 -7.94 -4.28
CA LYS A 71 9.19 -8.62 -5.50
C LYS A 71 9.76 -7.61 -6.48
N PRO A 72 10.94 -7.02 -6.21
CA PRO A 72 11.52 -5.98 -7.05
C PRO A 72 11.82 -6.46 -8.48
N GLY A 73 12.16 -7.73 -8.63
CA GLY A 73 12.43 -8.33 -9.94
C GLY A 73 11.26 -8.25 -10.93
N LEU A 74 10.00 -8.28 -10.44
CA LEU A 74 8.82 -8.10 -11.29
C LEU A 74 8.66 -6.66 -11.77
N ILE A 75 9.14 -5.69 -11.01
CA ILE A 75 9.09 -4.26 -11.36
C ILE A 75 10.20 -3.93 -12.34
N ILE A 76 11.42 -4.40 -12.05
CA ILE A 76 12.60 -4.15 -12.87
C ILE A 76 12.44 -4.81 -14.25
N GLY A 77 11.94 -6.05 -14.28
CA GLY A 77 11.78 -6.82 -15.50
C GLY A 77 13.10 -7.28 -16.12
N ARG A 78 13.02 -7.94 -17.25
CA ARG A 78 14.21 -8.41 -17.99
C ARG A 78 15.01 -7.21 -18.48
N LYS A 79 16.30 -7.14 -18.14
CA LYS A 79 17.24 -6.07 -18.56
C LYS A 79 16.73 -4.64 -18.29
N GLY A 80 15.88 -4.44 -17.25
CA GLY A 80 15.35 -3.11 -16.91
C GLY A 80 14.16 -2.62 -17.73
N GLN A 81 13.69 -3.38 -18.72
CA GLN A 81 12.58 -2.99 -19.59
C GLN A 81 11.28 -2.69 -18.84
N GLY A 82 11.06 -3.35 -17.69
CA GLY A 82 9.89 -3.09 -16.84
C GLY A 82 9.86 -1.66 -16.33
N ILE A 83 10.96 -1.19 -15.75
CA ILE A 83 11.08 0.19 -15.24
C ILE A 83 10.97 1.21 -16.38
N GLU A 84 11.61 0.97 -17.52
CA GLU A 84 11.56 1.88 -18.67
C GLU A 84 10.15 2.02 -19.23
N SER A 85 9.43 0.90 -19.36
CA SER A 85 8.03 0.92 -19.83
C SER A 85 7.12 1.65 -18.82
N LEU A 86 7.35 1.47 -17.53
CA LEU A 86 6.63 2.16 -16.48
C LEU A 86 6.91 3.66 -16.53
N ARG A 87 8.19 4.04 -16.62
CA ARG A 87 8.63 5.45 -16.76
C ARG A 87 7.98 6.10 -17.99
N ALA A 88 7.98 5.43 -19.14
CA ALA A 88 7.36 5.94 -20.37
C ALA A 88 5.86 6.19 -20.20
N LYS A 89 5.13 5.26 -19.55
CA LYS A 89 3.69 5.42 -19.25
C LYS A 89 3.42 6.61 -18.34
N MET A 90 4.20 6.76 -17.26
CA MET A 90 4.08 7.89 -16.34
C MET A 90 4.39 9.22 -17.05
N MET A 91 5.51 9.29 -17.78
CA MET A 91 5.89 10.47 -18.54
C MET A 91 4.81 10.90 -19.54
N LYS A 92 4.22 9.92 -20.26
CA LYS A 92 3.11 10.19 -21.20
C LYS A 92 1.90 10.77 -20.46
N GLY A 93 1.52 10.19 -19.32
CA GLY A 93 0.39 10.68 -18.53
C GLY A 93 0.61 12.08 -17.97
N ILE A 94 1.78 12.36 -17.39
CA ILE A 94 2.11 13.68 -16.83
C ILE A 94 2.17 14.74 -17.93
N LYS A 95 2.80 14.42 -19.08
CA LYS A 95 2.85 15.35 -20.23
C LYS A 95 1.46 15.66 -20.75
N ALA A 96 0.55 14.70 -20.81
CA ALA A 96 -0.83 14.91 -21.22
C ALA A 96 -1.56 15.87 -20.26
N LEU A 97 -1.46 15.64 -18.94
CA LEU A 97 -2.04 16.54 -17.94
C LEU A 97 -1.46 17.95 -18.00
N ARG A 98 -0.14 18.09 -18.16
CA ARG A 98 0.51 19.42 -18.26
C ARG A 98 0.10 20.17 -19.51
N LYS A 99 -0.03 19.48 -20.64
CA LYS A 99 -0.52 20.07 -21.89
C LYS A 99 -1.96 20.57 -21.78
N GLU A 100 -2.84 19.83 -21.12
CA GLU A 100 -4.22 20.24 -20.85
C GLU A 100 -4.32 21.51 -19.99
N LYS A 101 -3.31 21.76 -19.16
CA LYS A 101 -3.27 22.87 -18.20
C LYS A 101 -2.30 23.99 -18.59
N ASP A 102 -1.76 23.99 -19.80
CA ASP A 102 -0.78 24.96 -20.32
C ASP A 102 0.47 25.13 -19.45
N ILE A 103 0.90 24.05 -18.78
CA ILE A 103 2.11 24.05 -17.95
C ILE A 103 3.30 23.58 -18.80
N ASN A 104 4.06 24.52 -19.35
CA ASN A 104 5.26 24.24 -20.14
C ASN A 104 6.52 24.25 -19.25
N LYS A 105 6.66 23.28 -18.36
CA LYS A 105 7.89 23.11 -17.57
C LYS A 105 8.48 21.72 -17.84
N ASP A 106 9.76 21.70 -18.19
CA ASP A 106 10.49 20.46 -18.30
C ASP A 106 10.65 19.81 -16.92
N PHE A 107 10.64 18.48 -16.89
CA PHE A 107 10.84 17.72 -15.66
C PHE A 107 11.57 16.41 -15.94
N SER A 108 12.33 15.99 -14.96
CA SER A 108 12.93 14.66 -14.97
C SER A 108 12.14 13.72 -14.04
N LEU A 109 12.01 12.45 -14.45
CA LEU A 109 11.37 11.41 -13.65
C LEU A 109 12.38 10.32 -13.36
N LYS A 110 12.64 10.07 -12.07
CA LYS A 110 13.49 8.97 -11.59
C LYS A 110 12.62 7.99 -10.82
N ILE A 111 12.84 6.69 -11.04
CA ILE A 111 12.12 5.61 -10.35
C ILE A 111 13.16 4.75 -9.66
N ASP A 112 13.07 4.68 -8.35
CA ASP A 112 13.92 3.83 -7.52
C ASP A 112 13.05 2.73 -6.91
N VAL A 113 13.54 1.49 -6.94
CA VAL A 113 12.86 0.32 -6.37
C VAL A 113 13.66 -0.16 -5.17
N ILE A 114 13.01 -0.22 -4.02
CA ILE A 114 13.59 -0.68 -2.77
C ILE A 114 12.96 -2.04 -2.43
N GLU A 115 13.79 -3.02 -2.14
CA GLU A 115 13.34 -4.32 -1.69
C GLU A 115 12.96 -4.27 -0.20
N LEU A 116 11.81 -4.85 0.13
CA LEU A 116 11.44 -5.12 1.51
C LEU A 116 12.31 -6.23 2.09
N ARG A 117 12.87 -6.02 3.27
CA ARG A 117 13.62 -7.06 3.96
C ARG A 117 12.70 -8.25 4.22
N ARG A 118 13.25 -9.47 4.16
CA ARG A 118 12.47 -10.70 4.39
C ARG A 118 11.79 -10.76 5.75
N THR A 119 12.36 -10.11 6.74
CA THR A 119 11.83 -9.99 8.10
C THR A 119 10.73 -8.94 8.21
N GLU A 120 10.71 -7.94 7.33
CA GLU A 120 9.69 -6.89 7.35
C GLU A 120 8.39 -7.38 6.74
N LEU A 121 7.38 -7.57 7.58
CA LEU A 121 6.01 -7.81 7.11
C LEU A 121 5.31 -6.48 6.82
N SER A 122 4.68 -6.41 5.66
CA SER A 122 3.85 -5.28 5.24
C SER A 122 2.38 -5.67 5.22
N ALA A 123 1.53 -4.85 5.84
CA ALA A 123 0.08 -5.07 5.86
C ALA A 123 -0.54 -4.96 4.46
N ASN A 124 -0.01 -4.07 3.60
CA ASN A 124 -0.49 -3.92 2.23
C ASN A 124 -0.21 -5.18 1.40
N VAL A 125 1.03 -5.69 1.46
CA VAL A 125 1.41 -6.91 0.74
C VAL A 125 0.58 -8.12 1.18
N ILE A 126 0.34 -8.24 2.49
CA ILE A 126 -0.49 -9.33 3.05
C ILE A 126 -1.94 -9.18 2.61
N SER A 127 -2.50 -7.96 2.61
CA SER A 127 -3.87 -7.73 2.17
C SER A 127 -4.08 -8.10 0.70
N ASP A 128 -3.12 -7.76 -0.16
CA ASP A 128 -3.14 -8.10 -1.59
C ASP A 128 -2.99 -9.62 -1.81
N GLN A 129 -2.17 -10.29 -1.00
CA GLN A 129 -2.04 -11.74 -1.08
C GLN A 129 -3.33 -12.46 -0.70
N ILE A 130 -4.00 -12.02 0.38
CA ILE A 130 -5.30 -12.56 0.79
C ILE A 130 -6.33 -12.32 -0.32
N ALA A 131 -6.37 -11.13 -0.94
CA ALA A 131 -7.26 -10.81 -2.04
C ALA A 131 -7.06 -11.77 -3.22
N TYR A 132 -5.81 -11.97 -3.61
CA TYR A 132 -5.47 -12.88 -4.69
C TYR A 132 -5.85 -14.34 -4.40
N ASP A 133 -5.66 -14.82 -3.16
CA ASP A 133 -6.03 -16.18 -2.78
C ASP A 133 -7.56 -16.36 -2.79
N ILE A 134 -8.34 -15.34 -2.38
CA ILE A 134 -9.80 -15.36 -2.44
C ILE A 134 -10.29 -15.31 -3.90
N GLU A 135 -9.67 -14.54 -4.76
CA GLU A 135 -9.96 -14.50 -6.21
C GLU A 135 -9.70 -15.86 -6.87
N LYS A 136 -8.73 -16.62 -6.37
CA LYS A 136 -8.46 -18.01 -6.77
C LYS A 136 -9.47 -19.01 -6.18
N ARG A 137 -10.50 -18.55 -5.50
CA ARG A 137 -11.54 -19.38 -4.87
C ARG A 137 -11.03 -20.27 -3.72
N VAL A 138 -9.92 -19.89 -3.09
CA VAL A 138 -9.49 -20.56 -1.86
C VAL A 138 -10.46 -20.17 -0.72
N PRO A 139 -10.96 -21.12 0.09
CA PRO A 139 -11.86 -20.81 1.20
C PRO A 139 -11.24 -19.78 2.15
N PHE A 140 -11.96 -18.69 2.41
CA PHE A 140 -11.45 -17.55 3.17
C PHE A 140 -10.93 -17.92 4.57
N ARG A 141 -11.57 -18.90 5.26
CA ARG A 141 -11.11 -19.37 6.58
C ARG A 141 -9.74 -20.03 6.54
N VAL A 142 -9.46 -20.77 5.46
CA VAL A 142 -8.16 -21.42 5.26
C VAL A 142 -7.10 -20.36 5.02
N VAL A 143 -7.41 -19.38 4.16
CA VAL A 143 -6.50 -18.25 3.87
C VAL A 143 -6.19 -17.47 5.16
N MET A 144 -7.22 -17.07 5.92
CA MET A 144 -7.04 -16.32 7.16
C MET A 144 -6.19 -17.08 8.18
N LYS A 145 -6.48 -18.37 8.41
CA LYS A 145 -5.71 -19.19 9.35
C LYS A 145 -4.24 -19.34 8.92
N ARG A 146 -4.00 -19.58 7.63
CA ARG A 146 -2.64 -19.69 7.09
C ARG A 146 -1.89 -18.39 7.25
N THR A 147 -2.51 -17.27 6.91
CA THR A 147 -1.89 -15.95 7.01
C THR A 147 -1.54 -15.59 8.46
N ILE A 148 -2.46 -15.84 9.41
CA ILE A 148 -2.20 -15.59 10.83
C ILE A 148 -1.02 -16.44 11.33
N ARG A 149 -0.95 -17.74 10.97
CA ARG A 149 0.18 -18.58 11.36
C ARG A 149 1.51 -18.06 10.81
N ASN A 150 1.51 -17.59 9.55
CA ASN A 150 2.71 -17.03 8.94
C ASN A 150 3.14 -15.73 9.64
N ILE A 151 2.19 -14.91 10.07
CA ILE A 151 2.48 -13.67 10.82
C ILE A 151 3.02 -13.99 12.21
N ASP A 152 2.45 -14.97 12.89
CA ASP A 152 2.84 -15.39 14.25
C ASP A 152 4.29 -15.92 14.32
N GLN A 153 4.78 -16.51 13.24
CA GLN A 153 6.16 -16.96 13.13
C GLN A 153 7.18 -15.80 13.10
N ASN A 154 6.72 -14.57 12.82
CA ASN A 154 7.59 -13.42 12.74
C ASN A 154 7.68 -12.70 14.09
N ARG A 155 8.88 -12.67 14.67
CA ARG A 155 9.16 -12.06 15.98
C ARG A 155 9.00 -10.53 16.01
N GLU A 156 9.03 -9.85 14.86
CA GLU A 156 8.87 -8.39 14.79
C GLU A 156 7.43 -7.95 15.00
N VAL A 157 6.44 -8.85 14.80
CA VAL A 157 5.02 -8.54 14.94
C VAL A 157 4.53 -9.01 16.31
N LYS A 158 4.12 -8.07 17.16
CA LYS A 158 3.57 -8.33 18.51
C LYS A 158 2.07 -8.61 18.50
N GLY A 159 1.40 -8.34 17.40
CA GLY A 159 -0.01 -8.63 17.22
C GLY A 159 -0.50 -8.36 15.82
N ALA A 160 -1.53 -9.09 15.42
CA ALA A 160 -2.15 -8.93 14.10
C ALA A 160 -3.66 -9.09 14.19
N LYS A 161 -4.36 -8.37 13.32
CA LYS A 161 -5.80 -8.52 13.12
C LYS A 161 -6.11 -8.55 11.65
N LEU A 162 -6.83 -9.57 11.23
CA LEU A 162 -7.35 -9.73 9.88
C LEU A 162 -8.88 -9.60 9.91
N GLN A 163 -9.44 -8.90 8.94
CA GLN A 163 -10.88 -8.78 8.78
C GLN A 163 -11.25 -8.93 7.31
N VAL A 164 -12.23 -9.78 7.04
CA VAL A 164 -12.76 -10.02 5.71
C VAL A 164 -14.27 -9.78 5.75
N ALA A 165 -14.78 -8.97 4.81
CA ALA A 165 -16.17 -8.55 4.77
C ALA A 165 -16.73 -8.66 3.35
N GLY A 166 -17.91 -9.27 3.21
CA GLY A 166 -18.59 -9.46 1.93
C GLY A 166 -19.37 -10.77 1.87
N ARG A 167 -19.69 -11.23 0.67
CA ARG A 167 -20.34 -12.54 0.43
C ARG A 167 -19.28 -13.65 0.50
N LEU A 168 -18.97 -14.05 1.74
CA LEU A 168 -17.90 -15.00 2.01
C LEU A 168 -18.29 -16.41 1.51
N ASN A 169 -17.41 -17.01 0.69
CA ASN A 169 -17.64 -18.30 -0.01
C ASN A 169 -18.94 -18.33 -0.85
N GLY A 170 -19.39 -17.19 -1.35
CA GLY A 170 -20.59 -17.11 -2.17
C GLY A 170 -21.92 -17.11 -1.40
N ALA A 171 -21.90 -16.96 -0.07
CA ALA A 171 -23.12 -16.86 0.73
C ALA A 171 -23.99 -15.67 0.28
N ASP A 172 -25.32 -15.83 0.30
CA ASP A 172 -26.24 -14.77 -0.16
C ASP A 172 -26.22 -13.54 0.74
N ILE A 173 -26.07 -13.76 2.03
CA ILE A 173 -25.99 -12.67 3.00
C ILE A 173 -24.53 -12.30 3.26
N ALA A 174 -24.19 -11.04 3.04
CA ALA A 174 -22.87 -10.52 3.35
C ALA A 174 -22.63 -10.51 4.87
N ARG A 175 -21.44 -10.95 5.27
CA ARG A 175 -21.03 -10.95 6.66
C ARG A 175 -19.57 -10.51 6.80
N THR A 176 -19.20 -10.17 8.03
CA THR A 176 -17.84 -9.80 8.39
C THR A 176 -17.29 -10.83 9.36
N GLU A 177 -16.17 -11.43 9.00
CA GLU A 177 -15.40 -12.30 9.89
C GLU A 177 -14.04 -11.68 10.19
N SER A 178 -13.58 -11.80 11.45
CA SER A 178 -12.28 -11.30 11.87
C SER A 178 -11.55 -12.35 12.70
N MET A 179 -10.23 -12.39 12.53
CA MET A 179 -9.32 -13.18 13.35
C MET A 179 -8.22 -12.27 13.87
N SER A 180 -7.81 -12.47 15.12
CA SER A 180 -6.74 -11.69 15.75
C SER A 180 -5.81 -12.60 16.54
N ILE A 181 -4.54 -12.18 16.63
CA ILE A 181 -3.52 -12.79 17.47
C ILE A 181 -2.73 -11.69 18.17
N GLY A 182 -2.30 -11.95 19.40
CA GLY A 182 -1.57 -10.97 20.20
C GLY A 182 -2.40 -9.75 20.58
N ASN A 183 -1.72 -8.65 20.92
CA ASN A 183 -2.33 -7.39 21.33
C ASN A 183 -2.47 -6.42 20.15
N MET A 184 -3.53 -5.60 20.12
CA MET A 184 -3.76 -4.61 19.06
C MET A 184 -4.21 -3.26 19.67
N PRO A 185 -3.28 -2.43 20.15
CA PRO A 185 -3.58 -1.16 20.80
C PRO A 185 -3.88 -0.06 19.76
N LEU A 186 -5.11 -0.02 19.22
CA LEU A 186 -5.49 0.95 18.19
C LEU A 186 -5.51 2.40 18.70
N SER A 187 -5.82 2.60 19.96
CA SER A 187 -5.95 3.94 20.57
C SER A 187 -4.61 4.55 20.97
N THR A 188 -3.58 3.74 21.18
CA THR A 188 -2.25 4.22 21.60
C THR A 188 -1.53 4.84 20.43
N LEU A 189 -1.23 6.14 20.46
CA LEU A 189 -0.60 6.88 19.35
C LEU A 189 0.84 6.44 19.10
N ARG A 190 1.59 6.14 20.16
CA ARG A 190 2.97 5.64 20.06
C ARG A 190 3.10 4.22 19.49
N ALA A 191 1.99 3.47 19.39
CA ALA A 191 2.01 2.14 18.81
C ALA A 191 2.25 2.21 17.29
N ASP A 192 3.27 1.52 16.80
CA ASP A 192 3.50 1.36 15.36
C ASP A 192 2.55 0.30 14.82
N ILE A 193 1.52 0.77 14.12
CA ILE A 193 0.52 -0.08 13.48
C ILE A 193 0.60 0.13 11.98
N ASP A 194 0.92 -0.93 11.27
CA ASP A 194 0.85 -0.97 9.82
C ASP A 194 -0.54 -1.43 9.39
N TYR A 195 -1.12 -0.75 8.40
CA TYR A 195 -2.49 -1.00 7.95
C TYR A 195 -2.54 -1.20 6.44
N GLY A 196 -3.10 -2.32 6.01
CA GLY A 196 -3.36 -2.63 4.63
C GLY A 196 -4.85 -2.83 4.36
N GLN A 197 -5.30 -2.38 3.20
CA GLN A 197 -6.65 -2.60 2.72
C GLN A 197 -6.63 -2.98 1.25
N SER A 198 -7.32 -4.09 0.94
CA SER A 198 -7.45 -4.59 -0.42
C SER A 198 -8.86 -5.06 -0.69
N THR A 199 -9.22 -5.20 -1.96
CA THR A 199 -10.54 -5.68 -2.38
C THR A 199 -10.35 -6.81 -3.37
N ALA A 200 -10.90 -7.98 -3.06
CA ALA A 200 -10.95 -9.12 -3.97
C ALA A 200 -12.22 -9.04 -4.80
N SER A 201 -12.09 -9.13 -6.12
CA SER A 201 -13.22 -9.19 -7.05
C SER A 201 -13.58 -10.64 -7.33
N THR A 202 -14.71 -11.08 -6.78
CA THR A 202 -15.21 -12.44 -6.98
C THR A 202 -16.43 -12.48 -7.89
N THR A 203 -16.79 -13.66 -8.40
CA THR A 203 -18.00 -13.83 -9.21
C THR A 203 -19.29 -13.48 -8.45
N TYR A 204 -19.24 -13.50 -7.12
CA TYR A 204 -20.38 -13.17 -6.23
C TYR A 204 -20.38 -11.72 -5.75
N GLY A 205 -19.41 -10.91 -6.17
CA GLY A 205 -19.26 -9.51 -5.79
C GLY A 205 -17.90 -9.21 -5.15
N ALA A 206 -17.76 -8.01 -4.61
CA ALA A 206 -16.52 -7.55 -3.98
C ALA A 206 -16.41 -8.02 -2.52
N VAL A 207 -15.24 -8.50 -2.15
CA VAL A 207 -14.90 -8.87 -0.76
C VAL A 207 -13.81 -7.91 -0.27
N GLY A 208 -14.12 -7.14 0.75
CA GLY A 208 -13.18 -6.20 1.38
C GLY A 208 -12.30 -6.89 2.41
N ILE A 209 -11.01 -6.63 2.36
CA ILE A 209 -9.99 -7.18 3.25
C ILE A 209 -9.30 -6.05 3.97
N LYS A 210 -9.11 -6.19 5.27
CA LYS A 210 -8.38 -5.24 6.11
C LYS A 210 -7.40 -6.01 6.99
N VAL A 211 -6.17 -5.53 7.03
CA VAL A 211 -5.06 -6.11 7.79
C VAL A 211 -4.47 -5.06 8.70
N TRP A 212 -4.26 -5.39 9.95
CA TRP A 212 -3.55 -4.58 10.92
C TRP A 212 -2.38 -5.40 11.47
N LEU A 213 -1.20 -4.83 11.49
CA LEU A 213 0.00 -5.42 12.08
C LEU A 213 0.54 -4.47 13.14
N TYR A 214 0.70 -4.94 14.36
CA TYR A 214 1.32 -4.20 15.43
C TYR A 214 2.77 -4.61 15.58
N LYS A 215 3.69 -3.68 15.31
CA LYS A 215 5.14 -3.90 15.35
C LYS A 215 5.79 -3.52 16.69
N GLY A 216 5.02 -2.93 17.59
CA GLY A 216 5.50 -2.48 18.90
C GLY A 216 5.28 -0.99 19.13
N GLU A 217 5.87 -0.44 20.17
CA GLU A 217 5.80 0.97 20.48
C GLU A 217 7.08 1.66 20.02
N VAL A 218 6.93 2.86 19.45
CA VAL A 218 8.03 3.74 19.07
C VAL A 218 8.21 4.76 20.18
N PHE A 219 9.38 4.78 20.77
CA PHE A 219 9.81 5.82 21.70
C PHE A 219 10.77 6.74 20.95
N GLU A 220 10.72 8.03 21.19
CA GLU A 220 11.74 8.96 20.71
C GLU A 220 13.09 8.50 21.28
N LYS A 221 14.08 8.35 20.42
CA LYS A 221 15.45 8.19 20.89
C LYS A 221 15.84 9.56 21.44
N GLU A 222 16.15 9.63 22.73
CA GLU A 222 16.91 10.76 23.27
C GLU A 222 18.24 10.77 22.50
N ASP A 223 18.43 11.82 21.67
CA ASP A 223 19.69 12.10 20.98
C ASP A 223 20.75 12.62 21.98
#